data_a272a20021378e244c30b6293ef955f0
#
_entry.id   a272a20021378e244c30b6293ef955f0
#
_cell.length_a   1.000
_cell.length_b   1.000
_cell.length_c   1.000
_cell.angle_alpha   90.00
_cell.angle_beta   90.00
_cell.angle_gamma   90.00
#
_symmetry.space_group_name_H-M   'P 1'
#
loop_
_entity.id
_entity.type
_entity.pdbx_description
1 polymer ?
#
loop_
_entity_poly.entity_id
_entity_poly.type
_entity_poly.pdbx_seq_one_letter_code
_entity_poly.pdbx_strand_id
1 'polypeptide(L)'
;ELIKDAIPAPARRKGGHPAKRTFQAIRIAVNNELQVFEEALNDAIDITATTGRVAVITFHSLEDRICKQVFKRRSTPPELPKDLPIIPEGFEGELLLVTRKPILASEEELENNSRAQSAK
;
A
#
# COMPACT_ATOMS: atom_id res chain seq x y z
N GLU A 1 27.96 -1.71 12.38
CA GLU A 1 28.97 -0.65 12.59
C GLU A 1 28.99 0.28 11.37
N LEU A 2 29.42 -0.12 10.16
CA LEU A 2 29.52 0.72 8.95
C LEU A 2 28.27 1.58 8.66
N ILE A 3 27.08 0.99 8.73
CA ILE A 3 25.82 1.71 8.49
C ILE A 3 25.58 2.78 9.56
N LYS A 4 25.89 2.44 10.82
CA LYS A 4 25.75 3.36 11.95
C LYS A 4 26.70 4.55 11.81
N ASP A 5 27.92 4.31 11.37
CA ASP A 5 28.94 5.35 11.20
C ASP A 5 28.64 6.29 10.02
N ALA A 6 28.01 5.76 8.97
CA ALA A 6 27.57 6.54 7.82
C ALA A 6 26.34 7.45 8.08
N ILE A 7 25.58 7.21 9.15
CA ILE A 7 24.39 7.99 9.47
C ILE A 7 24.74 9.15 10.39
N PRO A 8 24.36 10.41 10.07
CA PRO A 8 24.61 11.56 10.95
C PRO A 8 24.04 11.38 12.37
N ALA A 9 24.78 11.85 13.37
CA ALA A 9 24.43 11.68 14.78
C ALA A 9 22.99 12.10 15.15
N PRO A 10 22.41 13.21 14.64
CA PRO A 10 21.03 13.58 14.93
C PRO A 10 20.01 12.55 14.41
N ALA A 11 20.27 11.92 13.26
CA ALA A 11 19.39 10.92 12.66
C ALA A 11 19.44 9.56 13.39
N ARG A 12 20.56 9.25 14.07
CA ARG A 12 20.70 8.04 14.89
C ARG A 12 19.80 8.04 16.14
N ARG A 13 19.43 9.23 16.61
CA ARG A 13 18.64 9.41 17.85
C ARG A 13 17.14 9.34 17.63
N LYS A 14 16.67 9.40 16.37
CA LYS A 14 15.25 9.36 16.02
C LYS A 14 14.87 7.97 15.52
N GLY A 15 14.06 7.24 16.32
CA GLY A 15 13.39 5.98 15.94
C GLY A 15 14.35 4.79 15.80
N GLY A 16 14.01 3.62 16.22
CA GLY A 16 14.58 2.31 16.04
C GLY A 16 16.07 2.16 15.67
N HIS A 17 16.51 0.94 15.42
CA HIS A 17 17.91 0.67 15.07
C HIS A 17 18.30 1.37 13.75
N PRO A 18 19.43 2.13 13.68
CA PRO A 18 19.82 2.91 12.49
C PRO A 18 19.91 2.11 11.19
N ALA A 19 20.32 0.86 11.27
CA ALA A 19 20.45 -0.03 10.10
C ALA A 19 19.12 -0.59 9.58
N LYS A 20 18.00 -0.43 10.30
CA LYS A 20 16.71 -1.04 9.95
C LYS A 20 16.26 -0.70 8.52
N ARG A 21 16.35 0.59 8.15
CA ARG A 21 15.95 1.04 6.80
C ARG A 21 16.87 0.51 5.71
N THR A 22 18.17 0.41 5.96
CA THR A 22 19.12 -0.13 5.00
C THR A 22 18.87 -1.61 4.75
N PHE A 23 18.69 -2.40 5.81
CA PHE A 23 18.35 -3.81 5.66
C PHE A 23 16.99 -4.03 5.00
N GLN A 24 16.00 -3.19 5.30
CA GLN A 24 14.71 -3.22 4.60
C GLN A 24 14.88 -2.95 3.10
N ALA A 25 15.68 -1.95 2.72
CA ALA A 25 15.93 -1.62 1.32
C ALA A 25 16.63 -2.77 0.57
N ILE A 26 17.62 -3.40 1.20
CA ILE A 26 18.31 -4.57 0.62
C ILE A 26 17.35 -5.74 0.46
N ARG A 27 16.53 -6.04 1.47
CA ARG A 27 15.54 -7.11 1.41
C ARG A 27 14.55 -6.90 0.27
N ILE A 28 14.01 -5.69 0.17
CA ILE A 28 13.08 -5.30 -0.90
C ILE A 28 13.74 -5.49 -2.27
N ALA A 29 14.98 -5.03 -2.43
CA ALA A 29 15.70 -5.13 -3.70
C ALA A 29 16.01 -6.58 -4.09
N VAL A 30 16.50 -7.39 -3.15
CA VAL A 30 16.86 -8.80 -3.39
C VAL A 30 15.63 -9.65 -3.73
N ASN A 31 14.52 -9.41 -3.04
CA ASN A 31 13.29 -10.18 -3.22
C ASN A 31 12.33 -9.55 -4.24
N ASN A 32 12.65 -8.39 -4.80
CA ASN A 32 11.77 -7.63 -5.68
C ASN A 32 10.35 -7.40 -5.09
N GLU A 33 10.28 -7.19 -3.77
CA GLU A 33 9.04 -7.25 -2.99
C GLU A 33 7.96 -6.29 -3.49
N LEU A 34 8.34 -5.08 -3.88
CA LEU A 34 7.36 -4.05 -4.27
C LEU A 34 6.73 -4.36 -5.64
N GLN A 35 7.52 -4.85 -6.59
CA GLN A 35 7.00 -5.24 -7.90
C GLN A 35 6.09 -6.45 -7.79
N VAL A 36 6.54 -7.49 -7.08
CA VAL A 36 5.74 -8.70 -6.85
C VAL A 36 4.42 -8.35 -6.13
N PHE A 37 4.46 -7.43 -5.16
CA PHE A 37 3.27 -6.98 -4.48
C PHE A 37 2.30 -6.25 -5.43
N GLU A 38 2.79 -5.35 -6.29
CA GLU A 38 1.95 -4.65 -7.26
C GLU A 38 1.31 -5.61 -8.28
N GLU A 39 2.09 -6.56 -8.80
CA GLU A 39 1.62 -7.59 -9.73
C GLU A 39 0.55 -8.46 -9.06
N ALA A 40 0.83 -9.01 -7.89
CA ALA A 40 -0.12 -9.84 -7.15
C ALA A 40 -1.42 -9.12 -6.79
N LEU A 41 -1.35 -7.83 -6.49
CA LEU A 41 -2.53 -7.02 -6.20
C LEU A 41 -3.40 -6.80 -7.46
N ASN A 42 -2.78 -6.55 -8.60
CA ASN A 42 -3.52 -6.45 -9.87
C ASN A 42 -4.16 -7.79 -10.24
N ASP A 43 -3.41 -8.90 -10.13
CA ASP A 43 -3.93 -10.24 -10.40
C ASP A 43 -5.09 -10.60 -9.47
N ALA A 44 -4.98 -10.26 -8.19
CA ALA A 44 -6.05 -10.47 -7.22
C ALA A 44 -7.33 -9.71 -7.58
N ILE A 45 -7.19 -8.49 -8.11
CA ILE A 45 -8.34 -7.71 -8.61
C ILE A 45 -8.95 -8.39 -9.83
N ASP A 46 -8.12 -8.81 -10.78
CA ASP A 46 -8.56 -9.39 -12.05
C ASP A 46 -9.32 -10.71 -11.87
N ILE A 47 -8.93 -11.55 -10.90
CA ILE A 47 -9.60 -12.83 -10.61
C ILE A 47 -10.78 -12.69 -9.64
N THR A 48 -10.97 -11.52 -9.05
CA THR A 48 -12.07 -11.32 -8.10
C THR A 48 -13.39 -11.22 -8.87
N ALA A 49 -14.35 -12.07 -8.52
CA ALA A 49 -15.69 -12.04 -9.13
C ALA A 49 -16.40 -10.70 -8.88
N THR A 50 -17.33 -10.35 -9.78
CA THR A 50 -18.22 -9.20 -9.57
C THR A 50 -18.91 -9.31 -8.20
N THR A 51 -18.97 -8.24 -7.45
CA THR A 51 -19.40 -8.20 -6.03
C THR A 51 -18.42 -8.76 -5.02
N GLY A 52 -17.31 -9.34 -5.43
CA GLY A 52 -16.21 -9.75 -4.56
C GLY A 52 -15.53 -8.55 -3.89
N ARG A 53 -14.67 -8.82 -2.93
CA ARG A 53 -13.93 -7.79 -2.21
C ARG A 53 -12.46 -8.16 -2.12
N VAL A 54 -11.60 -7.17 -2.36
CA VAL A 54 -10.15 -7.28 -2.16
C VAL A 54 -9.78 -6.45 -0.93
N ALA A 55 -9.19 -7.10 0.06
CA ALA A 55 -8.66 -6.46 1.25
C ALA A 55 -7.15 -6.68 1.32
N VAL A 56 -6.40 -5.65 1.66
CA VAL A 56 -4.94 -5.67 1.69
C VAL A 56 -4.45 -5.17 3.04
N ILE A 57 -3.50 -5.86 3.63
CA ILE A 57 -2.80 -5.42 4.84
C ILE A 57 -1.37 -5.07 4.44
N THR A 58 -0.95 -3.84 4.75
CA THR A 58 0.40 -3.35 4.49
C THR A 58 1.10 -3.01 5.80
N PHE A 59 2.42 -3.18 5.88
CA PHE A 59 3.20 -2.96 7.08
C PHE A 59 4.21 -1.81 6.97
N HIS A 60 4.38 -1.23 5.80
CA HIS A 60 5.22 -0.06 5.62
C HIS A 60 4.71 0.88 4.52
N SER A 61 5.24 2.09 4.52
CA SER A 61 4.75 3.19 3.67
C SER A 61 4.90 2.94 2.16
N LEU A 62 5.85 2.11 1.73
CA LEU A 62 6.06 1.82 0.32
C LEU A 62 4.94 0.91 -0.21
N GLU A 63 4.60 -0.15 0.52
CA GLU A 63 3.46 -1.02 0.21
C GLU A 63 2.14 -0.23 0.23
N ASP A 64 1.91 0.56 1.29
CA ASP A 64 0.70 1.39 1.42
C ASP A 64 0.54 2.37 0.23
N ARG A 65 1.66 2.93 -0.26
CA ARG A 65 1.65 3.80 -1.45
C ARG A 65 1.24 3.05 -2.70
N ILE A 66 1.80 1.87 -2.96
CA ILE A 66 1.46 1.03 -4.11
C ILE A 66 -0.02 0.64 -4.04
N CYS A 67 -0.46 0.15 -2.89
CA CYS A 67 -1.86 -0.23 -2.67
C CYS A 67 -2.82 0.93 -3.02
N LYS A 68 -2.55 2.12 -2.52
CA LYS A 68 -3.35 3.32 -2.82
C LYS A 68 -3.33 3.69 -4.30
N GLN A 69 -2.17 3.58 -4.95
CA GLN A 69 -2.04 3.89 -6.37
C GLN A 69 -2.80 2.91 -7.24
N VAL A 70 -2.68 1.61 -6.96
CA VAL A 70 -3.41 0.55 -7.69
C VAL A 70 -4.91 0.73 -7.51
N PHE A 71 -5.39 0.83 -6.29
CA PHE A 71 -6.82 1.02 -6.03
C PHE A 71 -7.36 2.31 -6.64
N LYS A 72 -6.63 3.42 -6.56
CA LYS A 72 -7.03 4.67 -7.20
C LYS A 72 -7.12 4.51 -8.72
N ARG A 73 -6.11 3.93 -9.35
CA ARG A 73 -6.06 3.73 -10.80
C ARG A 73 -7.24 2.88 -11.29
N ARG A 74 -7.50 1.75 -10.60
CA ARG A 74 -8.55 0.80 -10.96
C ARG A 74 -9.97 1.28 -10.61
N SER A 75 -10.10 2.20 -9.66
CA SER A 75 -11.40 2.80 -9.28
C SER A 75 -11.71 4.09 -10.04
N THR A 76 -10.76 4.63 -10.80
CA THR A 76 -10.98 5.85 -11.58
C THR A 76 -11.58 5.45 -12.93
N PRO A 77 -12.75 5.99 -13.30
CA PRO A 77 -13.31 5.78 -14.63
C PRO A 77 -12.34 6.25 -15.72
N PRO A 78 -12.38 5.64 -16.92
CA PRO A 78 -11.68 6.18 -18.07
C PRO A 78 -12.05 7.65 -18.33
N GLU A 79 -11.09 8.46 -18.75
CA GLU A 79 -11.37 9.85 -19.13
C GLU A 79 -12.31 9.87 -20.34
N LEU A 80 -13.48 10.43 -20.13
CA LEU A 80 -14.44 10.66 -21.22
C LEU A 80 -14.16 12.02 -21.89
N PRO A 81 -14.38 12.15 -23.21
CA PRO A 81 -14.36 13.43 -23.87
C PRO A 81 -15.30 14.41 -23.15
N LYS A 82 -14.84 15.63 -22.93
CA LYS A 82 -15.58 16.66 -22.16
C LYS A 82 -16.94 17.06 -22.73
N ASP A 83 -17.19 16.70 -23.98
CA ASP A 83 -18.39 17.08 -24.73
C ASP A 83 -19.47 15.98 -24.76
N LEU A 84 -19.31 14.90 -23.99
CA LEU A 84 -20.32 13.86 -23.88
C LEU A 84 -21.41 14.27 -22.88
N PRO A 85 -22.65 14.50 -23.32
CA PRO A 85 -23.74 14.96 -22.45
C PRO A 85 -24.26 13.87 -21.49
N ILE A 86 -23.94 12.61 -21.74
CA ILE A 86 -24.38 11.46 -20.94
C ILE A 86 -23.19 10.51 -20.76
N ILE A 87 -22.91 10.12 -19.53
CA ILE A 87 -21.94 9.06 -19.23
C ILE A 87 -22.57 7.73 -19.60
N PRO A 88 -22.02 6.98 -20.58
CA PRO A 88 -22.57 5.67 -20.95
C PRO A 88 -22.55 4.70 -19.75
N GLU A 89 -23.55 3.84 -19.65
CA GLU A 89 -23.53 2.72 -18.70
C GLU A 89 -22.28 1.86 -18.94
N GLY A 90 -21.59 1.47 -17.87
CA GLY A 90 -20.35 0.69 -17.97
C GLY A 90 -19.05 1.50 -18.00
N PHE A 91 -19.10 2.83 -17.95
CA PHE A 91 -17.94 3.70 -17.79
C PHE A 91 -17.57 3.97 -16.33
N GLU A 92 -18.02 3.14 -15.44
CA GLU A 92 -17.58 3.17 -14.04
C GLU A 92 -16.20 2.55 -13.93
N GLY A 93 -15.45 2.93 -12.86
CA GLY A 93 -14.20 2.26 -12.54
C GLY A 93 -14.45 0.77 -12.24
N GLU A 94 -13.45 -0.07 -12.48
CA GLU A 94 -13.54 -1.52 -12.21
C GLU A 94 -13.78 -1.83 -10.72
N LEU A 95 -13.37 -0.92 -9.85
CA LEU A 95 -13.46 -1.05 -8.40
C LEU A 95 -14.29 0.08 -7.79
N LEU A 96 -15.06 -0.27 -6.78
CA LEU A 96 -15.66 0.66 -5.84
C LEU A 96 -14.83 0.68 -4.54
N LEU A 97 -14.28 1.84 -4.16
CA LEU A 97 -13.56 1.97 -2.90
C LEU A 97 -14.55 1.91 -1.73
N VAL A 98 -14.46 0.84 -0.94
CA VAL A 98 -15.30 0.65 0.27
C VAL A 98 -14.85 1.60 1.38
N THR A 99 -13.54 1.78 1.54
CA THR A 99 -12.96 2.70 2.52
C THR A 99 -12.08 3.74 1.84
N ARG A 100 -12.27 5.02 2.18
CA ARG A 100 -11.43 6.11 1.63
C ARG A 100 -10.08 6.25 2.35
N LYS A 101 -10.01 5.75 3.58
CA LYS A 101 -8.80 5.79 4.42
C LYS A 101 -8.48 4.37 4.87
N PRO A 102 -7.19 4.04 5.08
CA PRO A 102 -6.82 2.77 5.65
C PRO A 102 -7.40 2.63 7.06
N ILE A 103 -7.75 1.42 7.42
CA ILE A 103 -8.15 1.04 8.77
C ILE A 103 -6.85 0.80 9.55
N LEU A 104 -6.74 1.39 10.72
CA LEU A 104 -5.60 1.19 11.62
C LEU A 104 -6.01 0.26 12.75
N ALA A 105 -5.03 -0.37 13.39
CA ALA A 105 -5.26 -1.18 14.58
C ALA A 105 -5.88 -0.32 15.70
N SER A 106 -6.83 -0.91 16.42
CA SER A 106 -7.40 -0.30 17.63
C SER A 106 -6.39 -0.30 18.78
N GLU A 107 -6.65 0.49 19.84
CA GLU A 107 -5.82 0.48 21.04
C GLU A 107 -5.79 -0.91 21.68
N GLU A 108 -6.93 -1.59 21.75
CA GLU A 108 -7.05 -2.96 22.25
C GLU A 108 -6.21 -3.96 21.43
N GLU A 109 -6.22 -3.85 20.10
CA GLU A 109 -5.38 -4.69 19.24
C GLU A 109 -3.89 -4.39 19.49
N LEU A 110 -3.51 -3.13 19.67
CA LEU A 110 -2.11 -2.75 19.93
C LEU A 110 -1.61 -3.25 21.29
N GLU A 111 -2.45 -3.29 22.30
CA GLU A 111 -2.14 -3.85 23.61
C GLU A 111 -1.90 -5.36 23.53
N ASN A 112 -2.72 -6.07 22.78
CA ASN A 112 -2.62 -7.53 22.62
C ASN A 112 -1.58 -7.95 21.56
N ASN A 113 -1.32 -7.10 20.56
CA ASN A 113 -0.46 -7.41 19.42
C ASN A 113 0.35 -6.18 18.98
N SER A 114 1.49 -5.99 19.60
CA SER A 114 2.40 -4.87 19.28
C SER A 114 2.87 -4.86 17.81
N ARG A 115 2.79 -5.98 17.08
CA ARG A 115 3.15 -6.07 15.65
C ARG A 115 2.13 -5.37 14.73
N ALA A 116 0.90 -5.16 15.22
CA ALA A 116 -0.13 -4.43 14.49
C ALA A 116 0.13 -2.92 14.38
N GLN A 117 1.12 -2.38 15.08
CA GLN A 117 1.43 -0.94 15.10
C GLN A 117 1.68 -0.35 13.71
N SER A 118 2.24 -1.12 12.80
CA SER A 118 2.55 -0.67 11.43
C SER A 118 1.51 -1.11 10.40
N ALA A 119 0.54 -1.91 10.80
CA ALA A 119 -0.50 -2.45 9.91
C ALA A 119 -1.49 -1.36 9.47
N LYS A 120 -1.85 -1.41 8.22
CA LYS A 120 -2.85 -0.54 7.60
C LYS A 120 -3.74 -1.34 6.66
#